data_89c4ce6548e4274c722b3f2d27cb5f91
#
_entry.id   89c4ce6548e4274c722b3f2d27cb5f91
#
_cell.length_a   1.000
_cell.length_b   1.000
_cell.length_c   1.000
_cell.angle_alpha   90.00
_cell.angle_beta   90.00
_cell.angle_gamma   90.00
#
_symmetry.space_group_name_H-M   'P 1'
#
loop_
_entity.id
_entity.type
_entity.pdbx_description
1 polymer ?
#
loop_
_entity_poly.entity_id
_entity_poly.type
_entity_poly.pdbx_seq_one_letter_code
_entity_poly.pdbx_strand_id
1 'polypeptide(L)'
;MEEKSLTQIYHQRSQETLHIWRNPTTAKAYSGFYPENLKAIATGIQPALTQPISTLLAELREVVLDDPLADIMQPDHFHLTFLAVTPSCYDQRHQPEGVEGLTRIAAAHCLEKELVVRELRLVALPNQLLIAGIANAADIARREAFWQALQHSDYAGLLKERYSGSARPPTFWHSTLLRYNAAVLPERLQQFFKARMNQRYGEITGTIQLRLVTYNWSQTAALS
;
A
#
# COMPACT_ATOMS: atom_id res chain seq x y z
N MET A 1 -6.81 6.82 26.47
CA MET A 1 -5.59 6.81 25.62
C MET A 1 -5.89 7.65 24.40
N GLU A 2 -5.17 8.75 24.21
CA GLU A 2 -5.33 9.59 23.02
C GLU A 2 -4.96 8.77 21.78
N GLU A 3 -5.87 8.75 20.80
CA GLU A 3 -5.62 8.06 19.52
C GLU A 3 -4.54 8.86 18.75
N LYS A 4 -3.39 8.24 18.47
CA LYS A 4 -2.30 8.90 17.75
C LYS A 4 -2.78 9.33 16.37
N SER A 5 -2.51 10.55 15.97
CA SER A 5 -2.77 10.99 14.59
C SER A 5 -1.96 10.18 13.58
N LEU A 6 -2.45 10.06 12.33
CA LEU A 6 -1.71 9.34 11.26
C LEU A 6 -0.30 9.92 11.07
N THR A 7 -0.13 11.24 11.21
CA THR A 7 1.18 11.91 11.16
C THR A 7 2.12 11.37 12.23
N GLN A 8 1.65 11.20 13.44
CA GLN A 8 2.45 10.65 14.55
C GLN A 8 2.80 9.17 14.30
N ILE A 9 1.86 8.38 13.74
CA ILE A 9 2.07 6.98 13.40
C ILE A 9 3.16 6.86 12.32
N TYR A 10 3.10 7.66 11.24
CA TYR A 10 4.10 7.66 10.18
C TYR A 10 5.49 8.08 10.67
N HIS A 11 5.53 9.13 11.52
CA HIS A 11 6.77 9.58 12.13
C HIS A 11 7.37 8.50 13.02
N GLN A 12 6.59 7.91 13.93
CA GLN A 12 7.03 6.84 14.80
C GLN A 12 7.58 5.65 14.00
N ARG A 13 6.87 5.23 12.95
CA ARG A 13 7.32 4.12 12.09
C ARG A 13 8.66 4.40 11.43
N SER A 14 8.86 5.61 10.94
CA SER A 14 10.14 6.01 10.35
C SER A 14 11.25 6.07 11.39
N GLN A 15 10.99 6.54 12.61
CA GLN A 15 11.98 6.54 13.70
C GLN A 15 12.39 5.13 14.13
N GLU A 16 11.43 4.21 14.25
CA GLU A 16 11.70 2.79 14.50
C GLU A 16 12.62 2.20 13.42
N THR A 17 12.34 2.53 12.16
CA THR A 17 13.14 2.09 11.01
C THR A 17 14.56 2.67 11.04
N LEU A 18 14.71 3.96 11.35
CA LEU A 18 16.03 4.59 11.51
C LEU A 18 16.85 3.94 12.63
N HIS A 19 16.20 3.49 13.71
CA HIS A 19 16.87 2.73 14.77
C HIS A 19 17.35 1.35 14.27
N ILE A 20 16.52 0.62 13.53
CA ILE A 20 16.87 -0.66 12.91
C ILE A 20 18.06 -0.48 11.94
N TRP A 21 18.08 0.56 11.12
CA TRP A 21 19.17 0.81 10.20
C TRP A 21 20.52 1.11 10.88
N ARG A 22 20.50 1.70 12.09
CA ARG A 22 21.71 1.87 12.92
C ARG A 22 22.19 0.55 13.53
N ASN A 23 21.25 -0.40 13.75
CA ASN A 23 21.51 -1.69 14.38
C ASN A 23 20.89 -2.82 13.51
N PRO A 24 21.47 -3.13 12.33
CA PRO A 24 20.86 -4.03 11.35
C PRO A 24 20.63 -5.45 11.88
N THR A 25 21.36 -5.88 12.89
CA THR A 25 21.17 -7.18 13.56
C THR A 25 19.83 -7.32 14.26
N THR A 26 19.11 -6.20 14.51
CA THR A 26 17.77 -6.18 15.08
C THR A 26 16.66 -6.33 14.02
N ALA A 27 17.02 -6.29 12.73
CA ALA A 27 16.06 -6.48 11.66
C ALA A 27 15.54 -7.92 11.64
N LYS A 28 14.26 -8.09 11.34
CA LYS A 28 13.71 -9.43 11.07
C LYS A 28 14.36 -9.99 9.81
N ALA A 29 14.57 -11.31 9.80
CA ALA A 29 15.05 -11.99 8.61
C ALA A 29 14.12 -11.70 7.42
N TYR A 30 14.71 -11.51 6.25
CA TYR A 30 13.96 -11.35 5.02
C TYR A 30 13.33 -12.68 4.62
N SER A 31 12.02 -12.69 4.44
CA SER A 31 11.23 -13.88 4.08
C SER A 31 10.62 -13.82 2.67
N GLY A 32 11.03 -12.84 1.87
CA GLY A 32 10.40 -12.53 0.60
C GLY A 32 9.22 -11.56 0.73
N PHE A 33 8.78 -11.04 -0.40
CA PHE A 33 7.54 -10.28 -0.51
C PHE A 33 6.39 -11.19 -0.98
N TYR A 34 5.46 -10.65 -1.73
CA TYR A 34 4.33 -11.40 -2.24
C TYR A 34 4.71 -12.20 -3.50
N PRO A 35 4.05 -13.34 -3.78
CA PRO A 35 4.22 -14.05 -5.03
C PRO A 35 3.88 -13.15 -6.23
N GLU A 36 4.78 -13.05 -7.21
CA GLU A 36 4.65 -12.12 -8.34
C GLU A 36 3.53 -12.50 -9.31
N ASN A 37 3.27 -13.79 -9.44
CA ASN A 37 2.29 -14.38 -10.38
C ASN A 37 0.90 -14.56 -9.76
N LEU A 38 0.74 -14.32 -8.47
CA LEU A 38 -0.55 -14.43 -7.80
C LEU A 38 -1.22 -13.06 -7.67
N LYS A 39 -2.54 -13.06 -7.82
CA LYS A 39 -3.40 -11.88 -7.71
C LYS A 39 -4.25 -11.93 -6.45
N ALA A 40 -4.59 -10.75 -5.97
CA ALA A 40 -5.54 -10.53 -4.88
C ALA A 40 -6.71 -9.69 -5.38
N ILE A 41 -7.85 -9.81 -4.74
CA ILE A 41 -8.93 -8.83 -4.91
C ILE A 41 -8.65 -7.65 -4.00
N ALA A 42 -8.67 -6.45 -4.56
CA ALA A 42 -8.46 -5.21 -3.82
C ALA A 42 -9.35 -4.08 -4.34
N THR A 43 -9.67 -3.15 -3.46
CA THR A 43 -10.20 -1.84 -3.83
C THR A 43 -9.09 -0.79 -3.71
N GLY A 44 -9.08 0.18 -4.61
CA GLY A 44 -8.07 1.23 -4.60
C GLY A 44 -8.18 2.16 -5.79
N ILE A 45 -7.21 3.06 -5.89
CA ILE A 45 -7.09 4.04 -6.96
C ILE A 45 -5.77 3.86 -7.71
N GLN A 46 -5.79 4.17 -9.00
CA GLN A 46 -4.59 4.36 -9.84
C GLN A 46 -4.61 5.80 -10.36
N PRO A 47 -4.19 6.78 -9.55
CA PRO A 47 -4.23 8.18 -9.93
C PRO A 47 -3.11 8.51 -10.91
N ALA A 48 -3.30 9.56 -11.72
CA ALA A 48 -2.20 10.15 -12.46
C ALA A 48 -1.11 10.64 -11.48
N LEU A 49 0.15 10.45 -11.85
CA LEU A 49 1.28 10.96 -11.05
C LEU A 49 1.29 12.49 -11.09
N THR A 50 1.37 13.09 -9.91
CA THR A 50 1.68 14.52 -9.80
C THR A 50 3.17 14.76 -10.06
N GLN A 51 3.53 15.98 -10.48
CA GLN A 51 4.93 16.32 -10.75
C GLN A 51 5.87 16.02 -9.58
N PRO A 52 5.55 16.34 -8.30
CA PRO A 52 6.42 16.00 -7.18
C PRO A 52 6.66 14.50 -7.01
N ILE A 53 5.65 13.66 -7.25
CA ILE A 53 5.78 12.20 -7.15
C ILE A 53 6.57 11.64 -8.34
N SER A 54 6.32 12.17 -9.54
CA SER A 54 7.09 11.80 -10.74
C SER A 54 8.58 12.09 -10.58
N THR A 55 8.92 13.27 -10.08
CA THR A 55 10.31 13.65 -9.77
C THR A 55 10.93 12.74 -8.73
N LEU A 56 10.22 12.47 -7.63
CA LEU A 56 10.67 11.56 -6.58
C LEU A 56 10.96 10.15 -7.12
N LEU A 57 10.09 9.62 -7.98
CA LEU A 57 10.29 8.30 -8.58
C LEU A 57 11.48 8.28 -9.56
N ALA A 58 11.68 9.35 -10.34
CA ALA A 58 12.83 9.48 -11.23
C ALA A 58 14.15 9.50 -10.44
N GLU A 59 14.23 10.34 -9.41
CA GLU A 59 15.41 10.39 -8.51
C GLU A 59 15.67 9.04 -7.82
N LEU A 60 14.60 8.36 -7.37
CA LEU A 60 14.74 7.06 -6.71
C LEU A 60 15.26 5.99 -7.68
N ARG A 61 14.83 6.02 -8.96
CA ARG A 61 15.34 5.13 -10.01
C ARG A 61 16.84 5.30 -10.25
N GLU A 62 17.30 6.54 -10.26
CA GLU A 62 18.73 6.80 -10.43
C GLU A 62 19.56 6.24 -9.29
N VAL A 63 19.05 6.33 -8.04
CA VAL A 63 19.73 5.77 -6.87
C VAL A 63 19.82 4.24 -6.93
N VAL A 64 18.84 3.57 -7.55
CA VAL A 64 18.82 2.08 -7.64
C VAL A 64 19.21 1.55 -9.02
N LEU A 65 19.75 2.39 -9.88
CA LEU A 65 20.17 1.98 -11.22
C LEU A 65 21.04 0.71 -11.13
N ASP A 66 20.67 -0.30 -11.94
CA ASP A 66 21.32 -1.61 -12.02
C ASP A 66 21.39 -2.42 -10.70
N ASP A 67 20.56 -2.08 -9.70
CA ASP A 67 20.47 -2.86 -8.48
C ASP A 67 19.42 -3.98 -8.60
N PRO A 68 19.83 -5.27 -8.71
CA PRO A 68 18.91 -6.38 -8.91
C PRO A 68 18.04 -6.69 -7.67
N LEU A 69 18.36 -6.10 -6.51
CA LEU A 69 17.57 -6.27 -5.28
C LEU A 69 16.44 -5.24 -5.17
N ALA A 70 16.44 -4.22 -6.02
CA ALA A 70 15.46 -3.13 -5.96
C ALA A 70 14.25 -3.40 -6.88
N ASP A 71 13.07 -3.56 -6.30
CA ASP A 71 11.78 -3.55 -7.00
C ASP A 71 11.15 -2.15 -6.82
N ILE A 72 11.29 -1.32 -7.85
CA ILE A 72 10.81 0.05 -7.86
C ILE A 72 9.47 0.19 -8.59
N MET A 73 8.57 0.98 -8.01
CA MET A 73 7.28 1.33 -8.61
C MET A 73 7.45 1.93 -10.01
N GLN A 74 6.77 1.34 -10.98
CA GLN A 74 6.67 1.93 -12.32
C GLN A 74 5.57 3.01 -12.32
N PRO A 75 5.73 4.13 -13.06
CA PRO A 75 4.75 5.21 -13.09
C PRO A 75 3.33 4.75 -13.42
N ASP A 76 3.20 3.88 -14.43
CA ASP A 76 1.91 3.39 -14.92
C ASP A 76 1.23 2.41 -13.94
N HIS A 77 1.98 1.92 -12.94
CA HIS A 77 1.48 1.02 -11.90
C HIS A 77 1.26 1.73 -10.57
N PHE A 78 1.48 3.05 -10.53
CA PHE A 78 1.29 3.80 -9.30
C PHE A 78 -0.15 3.69 -8.81
N HIS A 79 -0.30 3.25 -7.57
CA HIS A 79 -1.60 2.97 -6.98
C HIS A 79 -1.61 3.24 -5.49
N LEU A 80 -2.80 3.43 -4.95
CA LEU A 80 -3.03 3.40 -3.51
C LEU A 80 -4.17 2.44 -3.22
N THR A 81 -3.88 1.39 -2.45
CA THR A 81 -4.89 0.42 -2.02
C THR A 81 -5.79 1.04 -0.96
N PHE A 82 -7.10 1.09 -1.23
CA PHE A 82 -8.10 1.46 -0.24
C PHE A 82 -8.29 0.33 0.77
N LEU A 83 -8.53 -0.90 0.29
CA LEU A 83 -8.56 -2.12 1.08
C LEU A 83 -8.29 -3.33 0.19
N ALA A 84 -7.32 -4.17 0.55
CA ALA A 84 -7.18 -5.49 -0.03
C ALA A 84 -8.20 -6.44 0.64
N VAL A 85 -8.97 -7.17 -0.16
CA VAL A 85 -10.05 -8.05 0.35
C VAL A 85 -9.54 -9.46 0.60
N THR A 86 -8.61 -9.94 -0.24
CA THR A 86 -8.10 -11.31 -0.17
C THR A 86 -6.57 -11.34 -0.08
N PRO A 87 -5.96 -12.44 0.39
CA PRO A 87 -4.56 -12.70 0.13
C PRO A 87 -4.30 -12.86 -1.38
N SER A 88 -3.03 -12.90 -1.79
CA SER A 88 -2.64 -13.21 -3.17
C SER A 88 -2.79 -14.71 -3.41
N CYS A 89 -3.95 -15.13 -3.88
CA CYS A 89 -4.33 -16.54 -4.03
C CYS A 89 -4.90 -16.91 -5.40
N TYR A 90 -5.08 -15.94 -6.30
CA TYR A 90 -5.66 -16.17 -7.62
C TYR A 90 -4.59 -16.23 -8.70
N ASP A 91 -4.74 -17.17 -9.60
CA ASP A 91 -3.89 -17.35 -10.80
C ASP A 91 -4.75 -17.61 -12.04
N GLN A 92 -4.15 -18.13 -13.11
CA GLN A 92 -4.90 -18.49 -14.33
C GLN A 92 -5.87 -19.66 -14.14
N ARG A 93 -5.62 -20.54 -13.16
CA ARG A 93 -6.42 -21.75 -12.89
C ARG A 93 -7.46 -21.52 -11.81
N HIS A 94 -7.16 -20.65 -10.88
CA HIS A 94 -8.02 -20.32 -9.73
C HIS A 94 -8.46 -18.86 -9.84
N GLN A 95 -9.60 -18.66 -10.50
CA GLN A 95 -10.21 -17.34 -10.64
C GLN A 95 -11.19 -17.09 -9.49
N PRO A 96 -11.44 -15.82 -9.12
CA PRO A 96 -12.45 -15.50 -8.13
C PRO A 96 -13.84 -15.97 -8.59
N GLU A 97 -14.59 -16.60 -7.69
CA GLU A 97 -15.98 -17.00 -7.92
C GLU A 97 -16.90 -16.18 -7.02
N GLY A 98 -18.17 -16.04 -7.42
CA GLY A 98 -19.21 -15.37 -6.61
C GLY A 98 -18.93 -13.89 -6.33
N VAL A 99 -18.27 -13.20 -7.26
CA VAL A 99 -17.85 -11.80 -7.09
C VAL A 99 -19.02 -10.80 -7.04
N GLU A 100 -20.22 -11.19 -7.47
CA GLU A 100 -21.41 -10.32 -7.48
C GLU A 100 -21.79 -9.86 -6.07
N GLY A 101 -21.65 -10.73 -5.08
CA GLY A 101 -21.87 -10.40 -3.66
C GLY A 101 -20.86 -9.34 -3.19
N LEU A 102 -19.60 -9.51 -3.52
CA LEU A 102 -18.53 -8.56 -3.20
C LEU A 102 -18.74 -7.23 -3.93
N THR A 103 -19.08 -7.27 -5.22
CA THR A 103 -19.34 -6.06 -6.02
C THR A 103 -20.49 -5.25 -5.42
N ARG A 104 -21.57 -5.90 -4.97
CA ARG A 104 -22.68 -5.21 -4.27
C ARG A 104 -22.23 -4.57 -2.96
N ILE A 105 -21.46 -5.28 -2.13
CA ILE A 105 -20.92 -4.73 -0.88
C ILE A 105 -20.01 -3.54 -1.19
N ALA A 106 -19.09 -3.69 -2.13
CA ALA A 106 -18.17 -2.61 -2.51
C ALA A 106 -18.91 -1.40 -3.10
N ALA A 107 -19.92 -1.61 -3.94
CA ALA A 107 -20.76 -0.54 -4.50
C ALA A 107 -21.51 0.24 -3.40
N ALA A 108 -22.01 -0.44 -2.38
CA ALA A 108 -22.70 0.21 -1.27
C ALA A 108 -21.76 1.09 -0.42
N HIS A 109 -20.47 0.73 -0.34
CA HIS A 109 -19.56 1.39 0.59
C HIS A 109 -18.50 2.28 -0.07
N CYS A 110 -17.90 1.89 -1.20
CA CYS A 110 -16.70 2.58 -1.69
C CYS A 110 -16.57 2.74 -3.20
N LEU A 111 -17.18 1.89 -4.04
CA LEU A 111 -16.98 1.98 -5.49
C LEU A 111 -17.49 3.31 -6.06
N GLU A 112 -16.80 3.77 -7.10
CA GLU A 112 -17.09 5.02 -7.82
C GLU A 112 -17.06 6.27 -6.92
N LYS A 113 -16.53 6.14 -5.69
CA LYS A 113 -16.32 7.29 -4.80
C LYS A 113 -14.91 7.82 -5.01
N GLU A 114 -14.80 9.13 -4.98
CA GLU A 114 -13.51 9.80 -4.96
C GLU A 114 -12.80 9.53 -3.63
N LEU A 115 -11.52 9.19 -3.70
CA LEU A 115 -10.59 9.13 -2.58
C LEU A 115 -9.54 10.23 -2.75
N VAL A 116 -9.38 11.05 -1.72
CA VAL A 116 -8.35 12.08 -1.66
C VAL A 116 -7.40 11.78 -0.50
N VAL A 117 -6.11 11.66 -0.80
CA VAL A 117 -5.07 11.45 0.22
C VAL A 117 -4.08 12.62 0.16
N ARG A 118 -4.01 13.38 1.25
CA ARG A 118 -3.28 14.64 1.36
C ARG A 118 -2.00 14.50 2.17
N GLU A 119 -1.21 15.56 2.15
CA GLU A 119 0.03 15.68 2.93
C GLU A 119 0.99 14.49 2.72
N LEU A 120 1.10 14.04 1.49
CA LEU A 120 1.95 12.91 1.14
C LEU A 120 3.39 13.13 1.58
N ARG A 121 3.97 12.11 2.18
CA ARG A 121 5.33 12.10 2.72
C ARG A 121 5.98 10.74 2.57
N LEU A 122 7.31 10.70 2.56
CA LEU A 122 8.03 9.44 2.63
C LEU A 122 7.89 8.83 4.03
N VAL A 123 7.68 7.52 4.06
CA VAL A 123 7.70 6.68 5.26
C VAL A 123 8.64 5.51 4.98
N ALA A 124 9.59 5.28 5.88
CA ALA A 124 10.51 4.16 5.77
C ALA A 124 10.04 2.96 6.58
N LEU A 125 10.14 1.80 5.97
CA LEU A 125 10.17 0.48 6.62
C LEU A 125 11.58 -0.09 6.46
N PRO A 126 11.97 -1.11 7.23
CA PRO A 126 13.35 -1.62 7.20
C PRO A 126 13.89 -1.85 5.79
N ASN A 127 13.08 -2.40 4.89
CA ASN A 127 13.44 -2.74 3.51
C ASN A 127 12.46 -2.19 2.46
N GLN A 128 11.70 -1.14 2.77
CA GLN A 128 10.78 -0.50 1.83
C GLN A 128 10.75 1.01 2.01
N LEU A 129 10.45 1.72 0.93
CA LEU A 129 10.06 3.13 0.95
C LEU A 129 8.60 3.26 0.49
N LEU A 130 7.80 3.92 1.30
CA LEU A 130 6.41 4.21 1.02
C LEU A 130 6.24 5.71 0.79
N ILE A 131 5.26 6.08 -0.03
CA ILE A 131 4.65 7.40 0.03
C ILE A 131 3.31 7.23 0.74
N ALA A 132 3.09 7.96 1.82
CA ALA A 132 1.90 7.84 2.64
C ALA A 132 1.33 9.21 2.97
N GLY A 133 0.02 9.29 3.16
CA GLY A 133 -0.69 10.53 3.43
C GLY A 133 -1.88 10.35 4.35
N ILE A 134 -2.72 11.36 4.41
CA ILE A 134 -3.88 11.45 5.30
C ILE A 134 -5.14 11.47 4.45
N ALA A 135 -5.98 10.45 4.61
CA ALA A 135 -7.35 10.49 4.09
C ALA A 135 -8.25 11.31 5.02
N ASN A 136 -9.32 11.84 4.49
CA ASN A 136 -10.31 12.58 5.29
C ASN A 136 -11.13 11.64 6.20
N ALA A 137 -11.84 12.20 7.17
CA ALA A 137 -12.62 11.43 8.13
C ALA A 137 -13.74 10.60 7.46
N ALA A 138 -14.31 11.08 6.36
CA ALA A 138 -15.35 10.35 5.62
C ALA A 138 -14.77 9.11 4.93
N ASP A 139 -13.58 9.18 4.36
CA ASP A 139 -12.89 8.05 3.74
C ASP A 139 -12.43 7.01 4.77
N ILE A 140 -11.98 7.46 5.94
CA ILE A 140 -11.66 6.58 7.07
C ILE A 140 -12.90 5.82 7.53
N ALA A 141 -14.02 6.51 7.75
CA ALA A 141 -15.28 5.90 8.15
C ALA A 141 -15.82 4.95 7.06
N ARG A 142 -15.68 5.31 5.78
CA ARG A 142 -16.09 4.49 4.63
C ARG A 142 -15.28 3.18 4.58
N ARG A 143 -13.97 3.24 4.80
CA ARG A 143 -13.11 2.03 4.85
C ARG A 143 -13.47 1.14 6.02
N GLU A 144 -13.78 1.72 7.18
CA GLU A 144 -14.24 0.98 8.35
C GLU A 144 -15.59 0.28 8.06
N ALA A 145 -16.57 0.99 7.50
CA ALA A 145 -17.87 0.42 7.16
C ALA A 145 -17.75 -0.70 6.12
N PHE A 146 -16.88 -0.54 5.11
CA PHE A 146 -16.59 -1.58 4.13
C PHE A 146 -15.94 -2.81 4.78
N TRP A 147 -14.98 -2.60 5.68
CA TRP A 147 -14.37 -3.66 6.47
C TRP A 147 -15.40 -4.45 7.27
N GLN A 148 -16.29 -3.77 8.01
CA GLN A 148 -17.33 -4.41 8.80
C GLN A 148 -18.28 -5.23 7.92
N ALA A 149 -18.68 -4.70 6.77
CA ALA A 149 -19.53 -5.42 5.83
C ALA A 149 -18.86 -6.70 5.29
N LEU A 150 -17.56 -6.64 4.99
CA LEU A 150 -16.79 -7.81 4.55
C LEU A 150 -16.67 -8.88 5.65
N GLN A 151 -16.55 -8.49 6.91
CA GLN A 151 -16.50 -9.44 8.05
C GLN A 151 -17.81 -10.24 8.21
N HIS A 152 -18.93 -9.76 7.67
CA HIS A 152 -20.22 -10.42 7.69
C HIS A 152 -20.64 -11.01 6.33
N SER A 153 -19.65 -11.27 5.45
CA SER A 153 -19.85 -11.82 4.11
C SER A 153 -19.07 -13.13 3.92
N ASP A 154 -19.25 -13.76 2.76
CA ASP A 154 -18.50 -14.94 2.35
C ASP A 154 -16.98 -14.67 2.24
N TYR A 155 -16.57 -13.41 2.18
CA TYR A 155 -15.17 -12.99 2.13
C TYR A 155 -14.51 -12.86 3.52
N ALA A 156 -15.24 -13.06 4.61
CA ALA A 156 -14.73 -12.92 5.98
C ALA A 156 -13.48 -13.79 6.24
N GLY A 157 -13.47 -15.02 5.74
CA GLY A 157 -12.34 -15.95 5.88
C GLY A 157 -11.08 -15.44 5.20
N LEU A 158 -11.19 -15.02 3.94
CA LEU A 158 -10.08 -14.46 3.14
C LEU A 158 -9.56 -13.13 3.71
N LEU A 159 -10.48 -12.27 4.18
CA LEU A 159 -10.11 -11.02 4.85
C LEU A 159 -9.32 -11.30 6.14
N LYS A 160 -9.76 -12.26 6.96
CA LYS A 160 -9.07 -12.69 8.17
C LYS A 160 -7.67 -13.23 7.88
N GLU A 161 -7.54 -14.04 6.84
CA GLU A 161 -6.25 -14.56 6.38
C GLU A 161 -5.34 -13.42 5.92
N ARG A 162 -5.85 -12.51 5.10
CA ARG A 162 -5.09 -11.36 4.56
C ARG A 162 -4.48 -10.48 5.65
N TYR A 163 -5.17 -10.31 6.77
CA TYR A 163 -4.78 -9.39 7.84
C TYR A 163 -4.43 -10.09 9.16
N SER A 164 -4.14 -11.38 9.11
CA SER A 164 -3.75 -12.18 10.29
C SER A 164 -4.72 -12.03 11.47
N GLY A 165 -6.01 -11.95 11.16
CA GLY A 165 -7.08 -11.88 12.16
C GLY A 165 -7.23 -10.51 12.84
N SER A 166 -6.66 -9.43 12.27
CA SER A 166 -6.89 -8.08 12.79
C SER A 166 -8.39 -7.76 12.89
N ALA A 167 -8.80 -7.08 13.95
CA ALA A 167 -10.17 -6.63 14.15
C ALA A 167 -10.49 -5.31 13.41
N ARG A 168 -9.49 -4.65 12.85
CA ARG A 168 -9.62 -3.34 12.19
C ARG A 168 -8.86 -3.29 10.86
N PRO A 169 -9.28 -2.45 9.91
CA PRO A 169 -8.54 -2.23 8.69
C PRO A 169 -7.15 -1.62 8.97
N PRO A 170 -6.19 -1.77 8.03
CA PRO A 170 -4.88 -1.16 8.19
C PRO A 170 -5.00 0.37 8.28
N THR A 171 -4.20 1.00 9.14
CA THR A 171 -4.25 2.44 9.36
C THR A 171 -3.60 3.25 8.24
N PHE A 172 -2.60 2.68 7.55
CA PHE A 172 -1.83 3.39 6.53
C PHE A 172 -2.63 3.64 5.25
N TRP A 173 -2.43 4.84 4.69
CA TRP A 173 -2.89 5.25 3.37
C TRP A 173 -1.65 5.49 2.52
N HIS A 174 -1.22 4.48 1.77
CA HIS A 174 0.10 4.52 1.14
C HIS A 174 0.14 3.83 -0.22
N SER A 175 1.15 4.21 -0.98
CA SER A 175 1.71 3.45 -2.10
C SER A 175 3.13 3.03 -1.75
N THR A 176 3.53 1.82 -2.11
CA THR A 176 4.91 1.37 -1.96
C THR A 176 5.72 1.81 -3.17
N LEU A 177 6.70 2.69 -2.98
CA LEU A 177 7.56 3.17 -4.06
C LEU A 177 8.72 2.24 -4.36
N LEU A 178 9.24 1.59 -3.32
CA LEU A 178 10.37 0.67 -3.42
C LEU A 178 10.21 -0.49 -2.44
N ARG A 179 10.45 -1.70 -2.92
CA ARG A 179 10.75 -2.89 -2.12
C ARG A 179 12.19 -3.29 -2.37
N TYR A 180 12.88 -3.69 -1.34
CA TYR A 180 14.27 -4.12 -1.45
C TYR A 180 14.41 -5.56 -0.96
N ASN A 181 14.94 -6.43 -1.80
CA ASN A 181 15.00 -7.88 -1.56
C ASN A 181 16.13 -8.26 -0.57
N ALA A 182 16.18 -7.55 0.57
CA ALA A 182 17.06 -7.82 1.71
C ALA A 182 16.36 -7.39 3.01
N ALA A 183 16.95 -7.69 4.16
CA ALA A 183 16.38 -7.35 5.47
C ALA A 183 16.29 -5.84 5.74
N VAL A 184 17.22 -5.06 5.19
CA VAL A 184 17.27 -3.61 5.32
C VAL A 184 17.67 -2.94 4.00
N LEU A 185 17.32 -1.66 3.85
CA LEU A 185 17.77 -0.85 2.72
C LEU A 185 19.29 -0.63 2.78
N PRO A 186 20.00 -0.59 1.63
CA PRO A 186 21.41 -0.21 1.57
C PRO A 186 21.58 1.27 1.93
N GLU A 187 22.80 1.65 2.32
CA GLU A 187 23.09 2.98 2.83
C GLU A 187 22.66 4.10 1.89
N ARG A 188 22.86 3.96 0.57
CA ARG A 188 22.44 4.97 -0.42
C ARG A 188 20.94 5.26 -0.37
N LEU A 189 20.09 4.24 -0.16
CA LEU A 189 18.64 4.39 -0.02
C LEU A 189 18.24 4.95 1.35
N GLN A 190 19.00 4.60 2.40
CA GLN A 190 18.81 5.22 3.72
C GLN A 190 19.13 6.73 3.68
N GLN A 191 20.20 7.14 2.99
CA GLN A 191 20.56 8.55 2.80
C GLN A 191 19.53 9.28 1.94
N PHE A 192 19.05 8.63 0.87
CA PHE A 192 17.96 9.17 0.05
C PHE A 192 16.72 9.50 0.89
N PHE A 193 16.31 8.58 1.77
CA PHE A 193 15.18 8.81 2.70
C PHE A 193 15.48 9.94 3.68
N LYS A 194 16.63 9.92 4.36
CA LYS A 194 17.01 10.93 5.36
C LYS A 194 17.02 12.34 4.80
N ALA A 195 17.46 12.52 3.56
CA ALA A 195 17.47 13.81 2.88
C ALA A 195 16.05 14.33 2.56
N ARG A 196 15.05 13.46 2.53
CA ARG A 196 13.68 13.79 2.07
C ARG A 196 12.57 13.53 3.10
N MET A 197 12.88 13.00 4.27
CA MET A 197 11.88 12.60 5.27
C MET A 197 10.96 13.71 5.77
N ASN A 198 11.38 14.97 5.62
CA ASN A 198 10.60 16.15 6.01
C ASN A 198 9.86 16.81 4.83
N GLN A 199 10.07 16.32 3.61
CA GLN A 199 9.42 16.87 2.42
C GLN A 199 7.95 16.45 2.34
N ARG A 200 7.15 17.26 1.61
CA ARG A 200 5.74 16.98 1.28
C ARG A 200 5.60 16.92 -0.23
N TYR A 201 4.77 16.00 -0.68
CA TYR A 201 4.58 15.69 -2.09
C TYR A 201 3.15 15.99 -2.58
N GLY A 202 2.44 16.85 -1.85
CA GLY A 202 1.09 17.27 -2.21
C GLY A 202 0.03 16.23 -1.85
N GLU A 203 -0.90 16.03 -2.76
CA GLU A 203 -2.02 15.10 -2.63
C GLU A 203 -2.21 14.27 -3.90
N ILE A 204 -2.93 13.17 -3.76
CA ILE A 204 -3.43 12.35 -4.87
C ILE A 204 -4.93 12.18 -4.74
N THR A 205 -5.58 12.09 -5.89
CA THR A 205 -7.03 11.89 -6.00
C THR A 205 -7.32 10.84 -7.06
N GLY A 206 -8.31 10.00 -6.82
CA GLY A 206 -8.76 9.02 -7.80
C GLY A 206 -10.08 8.37 -7.40
N THR A 207 -10.72 7.72 -8.37
CA THR A 207 -11.96 6.98 -8.16
C THR A 207 -11.65 5.57 -7.69
N ILE A 208 -12.27 5.12 -6.60
CA ILE A 208 -12.07 3.78 -6.04
C ILE A 208 -12.70 2.74 -6.97
N GLN A 209 -11.90 1.74 -7.34
CA GLN A 209 -12.31 0.62 -8.20
C GLN A 209 -12.05 -0.70 -7.48
N LEU A 210 -12.87 -1.72 -7.79
CA LEU A 210 -12.65 -3.11 -7.38
C LEU A 210 -11.91 -3.84 -8.50
N ARG A 211 -10.76 -4.42 -8.18
CA ARG A 211 -9.89 -5.05 -9.17
C ARG A 211 -9.26 -6.35 -8.67
N LEU A 212 -8.95 -7.23 -9.60
CA LEU A 212 -8.05 -8.35 -9.40
C LEU A 212 -6.64 -7.88 -9.78
N VAL A 213 -5.70 -7.88 -8.83
CA VAL A 213 -4.41 -7.20 -8.97
C VAL A 213 -3.24 -8.06 -8.49
N THR A 214 -2.09 -7.94 -9.16
CA THR A 214 -0.81 -8.37 -8.58
C THR A 214 -0.40 -7.45 -7.43
N TYR A 215 0.57 -7.83 -6.62
CA TYR A 215 1.00 -7.08 -5.43
C TYR A 215 1.45 -5.64 -5.72
N ASN A 216 1.94 -5.38 -6.92
CA ASN A 216 2.41 -4.06 -7.37
C ASN A 216 1.48 -3.41 -8.42
N TRP A 217 0.32 -3.99 -8.65
CA TRP A 217 -0.69 -3.55 -9.64
C TRP A 217 -0.17 -3.49 -11.09
N SER A 218 0.92 -4.20 -11.39
CA SER A 218 1.43 -4.29 -12.77
C SER A 218 0.48 -5.04 -13.71
N GLN A 219 -0.31 -5.95 -13.15
CA GLN A 219 -1.41 -6.60 -13.85
C GLN A 219 -2.70 -6.35 -13.08
N THR A 220 -3.67 -5.78 -13.75
CA THR A 220 -4.98 -5.49 -13.18
C THR A 220 -6.09 -5.98 -14.12
N ALA A 221 -7.18 -6.50 -13.55
CA ALA A 221 -8.41 -6.80 -14.27
C ALA A 221 -9.60 -6.24 -13.48
N ALA A 222 -10.58 -5.68 -14.18
CA ALA A 222 -11.84 -5.30 -13.56
C ALA A 222 -12.56 -6.57 -13.07
N LEU A 223 -13.21 -6.48 -11.93
CA LEU A 223 -14.18 -7.47 -11.47
C LEU A 223 -15.57 -6.87 -11.75
N SER A 224 -16.22 -7.44 -12.73
CA SER A 224 -17.59 -7.07 -13.16
C SER A 224 -18.62 -7.98 -12.51
#